data_e7b315f8e13f5a0d506b110c4e2a58a9
#
_entry.id   e7b315f8e13f5a0d506b110c4e2a58a9
#
_cell.length_a   1.000
_cell.length_b   1.000
_cell.length_c   1.000
_cell.angle_alpha   90.00
_cell.angle_beta   90.00
_cell.angle_gamma   90.00
#
_symmetry.space_group_name_H-M   'P 1'
#
loop_
_entity.id
_entity.type
_entity.pdbx_description
1 polymer ?
#
loop_
_entity_poly.entity_id
_entity_poly.type
_entity_poly.pdbx_seq_one_letter_code
_entity_poly.pdbx_strand_id
1 'polypeptide(L)'
;YWCMDIESLKQRYSKSNQVSELAAYLKNSAQCNVQLKGLAGSAIAFIASSVIESLQGTHLFVLPDKEHAAYVFNDLENLIGKEKVLFFPMSYKKPYEPETIDNANVLFRSEVLNHLTNTHQTSIIVTYPHALFEKVVTKKHLTENTFHLKRKEKVNLDFMFSFLEEYGFDRVDFVVQPG
;
A
#
# COMPACT_ATOMS: atom_id res chain seq x y z
N TYR A 1 -20.05 24.47 -20.11
CA TYR A 1 -18.87 23.73 -19.66
C TYR A 1 -19.29 22.32 -19.34
N TRP A 2 -18.91 21.34 -20.17
CA TRP A 2 -19.09 19.93 -19.86
C TRP A 2 -18.05 19.57 -18.78
N CYS A 3 -18.48 19.49 -17.53
CA CYS A 3 -17.68 18.92 -16.48
C CYS A 3 -17.76 17.40 -16.65
N MET A 4 -16.70 16.80 -17.20
CA MET A 4 -16.64 15.35 -17.32
C MET A 4 -16.41 14.77 -15.92
N ASP A 5 -17.33 13.97 -15.44
CA ASP A 5 -17.26 13.28 -14.18
C ASP A 5 -16.15 12.20 -14.22
N ILE A 6 -15.48 11.97 -13.09
CA ILE A 6 -14.41 10.97 -12.93
C ILE A 6 -14.92 9.58 -13.33
N GLU A 7 -16.14 9.24 -12.94
CA GLU A 7 -16.75 7.95 -13.26
C GLU A 7 -16.95 7.77 -14.77
N SER A 8 -17.39 8.81 -15.45
CA SER A 8 -17.53 8.85 -16.91
C SER A 8 -16.17 8.65 -17.62
N LEU A 9 -15.10 9.24 -17.07
CA LEU A 9 -13.75 9.07 -17.58
C LEU A 9 -13.24 7.64 -17.35
N LYS A 10 -13.44 7.10 -16.16
CA LYS A 10 -13.10 5.70 -15.81
C LYS A 10 -13.78 4.72 -16.76
N GLN A 11 -15.07 4.91 -17.06
CA GLN A 11 -15.80 4.08 -18.02
C GLN A 11 -15.24 4.16 -19.44
N ARG A 12 -14.73 5.31 -19.87
CA ARG A 12 -14.08 5.42 -21.20
C ARG A 12 -12.80 4.60 -21.26
N TYR A 13 -11.99 4.63 -20.21
CA TYR A 13 -10.77 3.79 -20.14
C TYR A 13 -11.13 2.31 -20.13
N SER A 14 -12.09 1.89 -19.31
CA SER A 14 -12.49 0.48 -19.21
C SER A 14 -13.09 -0.09 -20.52
N LYS A 15 -13.74 0.75 -21.34
CA LYS A 15 -14.28 0.38 -22.65
C LYS A 15 -13.26 0.46 -23.79
N SER A 16 -12.04 0.91 -23.53
CA SER A 16 -10.99 0.99 -24.53
C SER A 16 -10.54 -0.40 -24.97
N ASN A 17 -10.49 -0.66 -26.28
CA ASN A 17 -9.99 -1.92 -26.82
C ASN A 17 -8.57 -2.22 -26.33
N GLN A 18 -7.70 -1.21 -26.28
CA GLN A 18 -6.32 -1.36 -25.82
C GLN A 18 -6.23 -1.80 -24.36
N VAL A 19 -7.08 -1.28 -23.49
CA VAL A 19 -7.14 -1.67 -22.06
C VAL A 19 -7.69 -3.09 -21.92
N SER A 20 -8.70 -3.45 -22.72
CA SER A 20 -9.28 -4.79 -22.74
C SER A 20 -8.27 -5.83 -23.24
N GLU A 21 -7.53 -5.52 -24.29
CA GLU A 21 -6.46 -6.37 -24.82
C GLU A 21 -5.33 -6.54 -23.80
N LEU A 22 -4.91 -5.47 -23.14
CA LEU A 22 -3.91 -5.49 -22.06
C LEU A 22 -4.36 -6.41 -20.92
N ALA A 23 -5.58 -6.24 -20.43
CA ALA A 23 -6.15 -7.06 -19.36
C ALA A 23 -6.22 -8.54 -19.74
N ALA A 24 -6.68 -8.84 -20.96
CA ALA A 24 -6.73 -10.21 -21.49
C ALA A 24 -5.32 -10.83 -21.61
N TYR A 25 -4.36 -10.06 -22.09
CA TYR A 25 -2.97 -10.51 -22.21
C TYR A 25 -2.35 -10.82 -20.85
N LEU A 26 -2.49 -9.93 -19.87
CA LEU A 26 -1.98 -10.14 -18.51
C LEU A 26 -2.66 -11.32 -17.80
N LYS A 27 -3.95 -11.55 -18.06
CA LYS A 27 -4.70 -12.65 -17.47
C LYS A 27 -4.26 -14.02 -18.00
N ASN A 28 -3.93 -14.08 -19.28
CA ASN A 28 -3.64 -15.35 -19.99
C ASN A 28 -2.14 -15.69 -19.99
N SER A 29 -1.26 -14.80 -19.55
CA SER A 29 0.19 -14.97 -19.57
C SER A 29 0.72 -15.21 -18.17
N ALA A 30 1.33 -16.36 -17.91
CA ALA A 30 1.95 -16.66 -16.62
C ALA A 30 3.16 -15.75 -16.32
N GLN A 31 3.88 -15.34 -17.36
CA GLN A 31 4.99 -14.39 -17.27
C GLN A 31 5.06 -13.56 -18.54
N CYS A 32 4.97 -12.25 -18.43
CA CYS A 32 5.04 -11.34 -19.57
C CYS A 32 5.63 -9.99 -19.18
N ASN A 33 6.19 -9.31 -20.19
CA ASN A 33 6.66 -7.94 -20.09
C ASN A 33 5.89 -7.09 -21.08
N VAL A 34 5.25 -6.04 -20.61
CA VAL A 34 4.47 -5.11 -21.44
C VAL A 34 5.00 -3.70 -21.25
N GLN A 35 5.27 -3.00 -22.34
CA GLN A 35 5.64 -1.60 -22.32
C GLN A 35 4.47 -0.75 -22.79
N LEU A 36 3.97 0.13 -21.92
CA LEU A 36 2.98 1.13 -22.26
C LEU A 36 3.68 2.45 -22.59
N LYS A 37 3.37 3.04 -23.75
CA LYS A 37 3.95 4.31 -24.20
C LYS A 37 2.88 5.38 -24.31
N GLY A 38 3.28 6.65 -24.13
CA GLY A 38 2.39 7.80 -24.32
C GLY A 38 1.45 8.08 -23.15
N LEU A 39 1.70 7.48 -21.97
CA LEU A 39 0.95 7.79 -20.77
C LEU A 39 1.42 9.12 -20.17
N ALA A 40 0.46 9.97 -19.80
CA ALA A 40 0.73 11.26 -19.19
C ALA A 40 -0.22 11.48 -18.00
N GLY A 41 0.28 12.13 -16.95
CA GLY A 41 -0.49 12.45 -15.76
C GLY A 41 -1.17 11.22 -15.16
N SER A 42 -2.44 11.36 -14.77
CA SER A 42 -3.23 10.30 -14.13
C SER A 42 -3.66 9.16 -15.07
N ALA A 43 -3.29 9.17 -16.37
CA ALA A 43 -3.64 8.10 -17.30
C ALA A 43 -3.19 6.71 -16.82
N ILE A 44 -2.05 6.64 -16.13
CA ILE A 44 -1.56 5.39 -15.55
C ILE A 44 -2.54 4.83 -14.50
N ALA A 45 -3.10 5.67 -13.65
CA ALA A 45 -4.05 5.26 -12.62
C ALA A 45 -5.40 4.81 -13.21
N PHE A 46 -5.90 5.48 -14.27
CA PHE A 46 -7.11 5.07 -14.97
C PHE A 46 -6.96 3.72 -15.67
N ILE A 47 -5.85 3.51 -16.37
CA ILE A 47 -5.57 2.21 -17.01
C ILE A 47 -5.41 1.12 -15.95
N ALA A 48 -4.60 1.39 -14.92
CA ALA A 48 -4.38 0.46 -13.82
C ALA A 48 -5.68 0.07 -13.13
N SER A 49 -6.55 1.02 -12.77
CA SER A 49 -7.84 0.74 -12.14
C SER A 49 -8.71 -0.18 -12.99
N SER A 50 -8.77 0.07 -14.31
CA SER A 50 -9.55 -0.73 -15.24
C SER A 50 -9.00 -2.16 -15.42
N VAL A 51 -7.68 -2.32 -15.41
CA VAL A 51 -7.03 -3.63 -15.54
C VAL A 51 -7.15 -4.44 -14.25
N ILE A 52 -6.93 -3.83 -13.08
CA ILE A 52 -6.97 -4.48 -11.77
C ILE A 52 -8.37 -5.05 -11.46
N GLU A 53 -9.44 -4.40 -11.91
CA GLU A 53 -10.81 -4.91 -11.75
C GLU A 53 -11.00 -6.31 -12.35
N SER A 54 -10.21 -6.65 -13.37
CA SER A 54 -10.27 -7.95 -14.06
C SER A 54 -9.22 -8.95 -13.58
N LEU A 55 -8.24 -8.53 -12.78
CA LEU A 55 -7.14 -9.35 -12.28
C LEU A 55 -7.24 -9.53 -10.77
N GLN A 56 -6.87 -10.74 -10.31
CA GLN A 56 -6.76 -11.04 -8.89
C GLN A 56 -5.30 -11.09 -8.46
N GLY A 57 -5.05 -10.85 -7.18
CA GLY A 57 -3.71 -10.95 -6.60
C GLY A 57 -3.14 -9.61 -6.16
N THR A 58 -1.85 -9.61 -5.86
CA THR A 58 -1.14 -8.42 -5.41
C THR A 58 -0.55 -7.66 -6.59
N HIS A 59 -0.88 -6.38 -6.68
CA HIS A 59 -0.39 -5.46 -7.70
C HIS A 59 0.60 -4.50 -7.06
N LEU A 60 1.85 -4.49 -7.53
CA LEU A 60 2.89 -3.62 -7.04
C LEU A 60 3.21 -2.52 -8.05
N PHE A 61 3.03 -1.27 -7.66
CA PHE A 61 3.39 -0.08 -8.41
C PHE A 61 4.69 0.51 -7.86
N VAL A 62 5.75 0.48 -8.65
CA VAL A 62 7.04 1.07 -8.30
C VAL A 62 7.23 2.33 -9.13
N LEU A 63 7.11 3.50 -8.51
CA LEU A 63 7.23 4.80 -9.15
C LEU A 63 8.69 5.31 -8.99
N PRO A 64 9.13 6.26 -9.81
CA PRO A 64 10.51 6.73 -9.81
C PRO A 64 10.97 7.29 -8.45
N ASP A 65 10.10 7.99 -7.74
CA ASP A 65 10.37 8.67 -6.48
C ASP A 65 9.11 8.76 -5.60
N LYS A 66 9.29 9.34 -4.41
CA LYS A 66 8.24 9.51 -3.40
C LYS A 66 7.08 10.37 -3.89
N GLU A 67 7.37 11.45 -4.61
CA GLU A 67 6.37 12.40 -5.09
C GLU A 67 5.46 11.75 -6.15
N HIS A 68 6.04 11.08 -7.13
CA HIS A 68 5.28 10.33 -8.14
C HIS A 68 4.47 9.21 -7.49
N ALA A 69 5.05 8.50 -6.51
CA ALA A 69 4.34 7.46 -5.78
C ALA A 69 3.12 8.03 -5.01
N ALA A 70 3.28 9.17 -4.35
CA ALA A 70 2.19 9.82 -3.62
C ALA A 70 1.05 10.27 -4.56
N TYR A 71 1.38 10.81 -5.75
CA TYR A 71 0.36 11.18 -6.74
C TYR A 71 -0.42 9.96 -7.24
N VAL A 72 0.28 8.90 -7.65
CA VAL A 72 -0.38 7.69 -8.16
C VAL A 72 -1.17 6.99 -7.06
N PHE A 73 -0.67 6.98 -5.83
CA PHE A 73 -1.37 6.45 -4.66
C PHE A 73 -2.71 7.18 -4.46
N ASN A 74 -2.70 8.52 -4.40
CA ASN A 74 -3.91 9.32 -4.25
C ASN A 74 -4.90 9.12 -5.42
N ASP A 75 -4.42 9.05 -6.65
CA ASP A 75 -5.26 8.79 -7.81
C ASP A 75 -5.93 7.42 -7.73
N LEU A 76 -5.19 6.37 -7.34
CA LEU A 76 -5.72 5.02 -7.19
C LEU A 76 -6.70 4.91 -6.02
N GLU A 77 -6.45 5.59 -4.88
CA GLU A 77 -7.40 5.67 -3.78
C GLU A 77 -8.74 6.27 -4.23
N ASN A 78 -8.70 7.33 -5.02
CA ASN A 78 -9.91 7.99 -5.53
C ASN A 78 -10.67 7.15 -6.57
N LEU A 79 -9.96 6.30 -7.35
CA LEU A 79 -10.55 5.48 -8.40
C LEU A 79 -11.05 4.11 -7.92
N ILE A 80 -10.41 3.52 -6.93
CA ILE A 80 -10.63 2.12 -6.50
C ILE A 80 -11.19 2.04 -5.08
N GLY A 81 -10.85 3.01 -4.24
CA GLY A 81 -11.23 3.08 -2.83
C GLY A 81 -10.03 2.91 -1.89
N LYS A 82 -10.08 3.65 -0.79
CA LYS A 82 -8.98 3.78 0.19
C LYS A 82 -8.59 2.46 0.85
N GLU A 83 -9.54 1.56 1.05
CA GLU A 83 -9.29 0.29 1.75
C GLU A 83 -8.50 -0.74 0.91
N LYS A 84 -8.38 -0.52 -0.41
CA LYS A 84 -7.75 -1.46 -1.34
C LYS A 84 -6.34 -1.05 -1.76
N VAL A 85 -5.97 0.20 -1.53
CA VAL A 85 -4.70 0.77 -1.96
C VAL A 85 -3.85 1.06 -0.75
N LEU A 86 -2.65 0.51 -0.72
CA LEU A 86 -1.71 0.62 0.38
C LEU A 86 -0.46 1.37 -0.07
N PHE A 87 0.04 2.25 0.77
CA PHE A 87 1.27 2.97 0.52
C PHE A 87 2.43 2.34 1.29
N PHE A 88 3.54 2.08 0.61
CA PHE A 88 4.74 1.53 1.23
C PHE A 88 5.89 2.53 1.11
N PRO A 89 5.97 3.53 2.00
CA PRO A 89 7.01 4.55 2.00
C PRO A 89 8.30 4.06 2.67
N MET A 90 9.36 4.83 2.56
CA MET A 90 10.55 4.72 3.40
C MET A 90 10.23 5.21 4.82
N SER A 91 10.73 4.53 5.86
CA SER A 91 10.45 4.90 7.26
C SER A 91 11.22 6.16 7.72
N TYR A 92 12.28 6.54 7.04
CA TYR A 92 13.07 7.73 7.36
C TYR A 92 12.57 8.97 6.62
N LYS A 93 12.67 10.13 7.27
CA LYS A 93 12.29 11.42 6.65
C LYS A 93 13.17 11.77 5.47
N LYS A 94 14.46 11.41 5.55
CA LYS A 94 15.44 11.64 4.47
C LYS A 94 16.25 10.39 4.20
N PRO A 95 16.59 10.13 2.93
CA PRO A 95 17.56 9.09 2.59
C PRO A 95 18.89 9.41 3.30
N TYR A 96 19.54 8.40 3.86
CA TYR A 96 20.83 8.50 4.54
C TYR A 96 20.85 9.20 5.91
N GLU A 97 19.70 9.62 6.48
CA GLU A 97 19.58 10.11 7.85
C GLU A 97 18.71 9.15 8.68
N PRO A 98 19.27 8.01 9.17
CA PRO A 98 18.50 7.00 9.90
C PRO A 98 17.97 7.48 11.27
N GLU A 99 18.46 8.60 11.77
CA GLU A 99 18.06 9.17 13.05
C GLU A 99 16.70 9.91 12.99
N THR A 100 16.17 10.16 11.79
CA THR A 100 14.91 10.91 11.60
C THR A 100 13.79 9.97 11.12
N ILE A 101 13.32 9.09 12.01
CA ILE A 101 12.20 8.19 11.74
C ILE A 101 10.91 9.02 11.60
N ASP A 102 10.09 8.63 10.63
CA ASP A 102 8.72 9.12 10.47
C ASP A 102 7.75 8.04 10.92
N ASN A 103 7.16 8.22 12.10
CA ASN A 103 6.28 7.22 12.71
C ASN A 103 5.05 6.92 11.83
N ALA A 104 4.54 7.90 11.09
CA ALA A 104 3.44 7.67 10.15
C ALA A 104 3.86 6.71 9.03
N ASN A 105 5.07 6.87 8.50
CA ASN A 105 5.62 5.98 7.48
C ASN A 105 5.85 4.56 8.02
N VAL A 106 6.29 4.43 9.27
CA VAL A 106 6.43 3.12 9.93
C VAL A 106 5.08 2.41 10.02
N LEU A 107 4.01 3.13 10.37
CA LEU A 107 2.65 2.58 10.41
C LEU A 107 2.19 2.11 9.03
N PHE A 108 2.37 2.90 7.97
CA PHE A 108 2.04 2.49 6.60
C PHE A 108 2.80 1.22 6.18
N ARG A 109 4.09 1.12 6.51
CA ARG A 109 4.88 -0.09 6.22
C ARG A 109 4.34 -1.30 6.98
N SER A 110 4.04 -1.14 8.26
CA SER A 110 3.49 -2.21 9.10
C SER A 110 2.13 -2.69 8.58
N GLU A 111 1.27 -1.78 8.13
CA GLU A 111 -0.02 -2.10 7.53
C GLU A 111 0.14 -2.96 6.28
N VAL A 112 1.04 -2.58 5.37
CA VAL A 112 1.34 -3.37 4.15
C VAL A 112 1.84 -4.76 4.52
N LEU A 113 2.80 -4.89 5.44
CA LEU A 113 3.35 -6.17 5.86
C LEU A 113 2.31 -7.07 6.52
N ASN A 114 1.47 -6.51 7.38
CA ASN A 114 0.36 -7.22 8.01
C ASN A 114 -0.67 -7.69 6.97
N HIS A 115 -1.00 -6.82 6.01
CA HIS A 115 -1.94 -7.16 4.95
C HIS A 115 -1.43 -8.32 4.09
N LEU A 116 -0.17 -8.26 3.65
CA LEU A 116 0.48 -9.33 2.87
C LEU A 116 0.60 -10.66 3.64
N THR A 117 0.66 -10.60 4.96
CA THR A 117 0.79 -11.79 5.81
C THR A 117 -0.54 -12.47 6.06
N ASN A 118 -1.60 -11.68 6.23
CA ASN A 118 -2.89 -12.15 6.77
C ASN A 118 -4.01 -12.21 5.73
N THR A 119 -3.84 -11.62 4.55
CA THR A 119 -4.91 -11.52 3.55
C THR A 119 -4.50 -12.18 2.23
N HIS A 120 -5.46 -12.90 1.63
CA HIS A 120 -5.34 -13.45 0.27
C HIS A 120 -6.20 -12.66 -0.73
N GLN A 121 -6.61 -11.45 -0.35
CA GLN A 121 -7.42 -10.58 -1.20
C GLN A 121 -6.54 -9.79 -2.17
N THR A 122 -7.15 -9.28 -3.23
CA THR A 122 -6.50 -8.38 -4.18
C THR A 122 -6.03 -7.13 -3.44
N SER A 123 -4.74 -6.85 -3.54
CA SER A 123 -4.07 -5.73 -2.88
C SER A 123 -3.32 -4.89 -3.89
N ILE A 124 -3.35 -3.59 -3.71
CA ILE A 124 -2.62 -2.64 -4.54
C ILE A 124 -1.62 -1.94 -3.63
N ILE A 125 -0.34 -2.09 -3.92
CA ILE A 125 0.74 -1.51 -3.15
C ILE A 125 1.48 -0.51 -4.02
N VAL A 126 1.59 0.73 -3.56
CA VAL A 126 2.33 1.79 -4.24
C VAL A 126 3.59 2.13 -3.46
N THR A 127 4.72 2.17 -4.15
CA THR A 127 6.03 2.38 -3.54
C THR A 127 7.03 3.01 -4.52
N TYR A 128 8.26 3.19 -4.07
CA TYR A 128 9.38 3.72 -4.86
C TYR A 128 10.70 3.05 -4.45
N PRO A 129 11.78 3.11 -5.27
CA PRO A 129 12.98 2.32 -5.08
C PRO A 129 13.62 2.46 -3.69
N HIS A 130 13.74 3.67 -3.16
CA HIS A 130 14.35 3.89 -1.84
C HIS A 130 13.62 3.14 -0.71
N ALA A 131 12.27 3.08 -0.78
CA ALA A 131 11.47 2.36 0.20
C ALA A 131 11.66 0.83 0.12
N LEU A 132 11.90 0.29 -1.09
CA LEU A 132 12.14 -1.14 -1.31
C LEU A 132 13.53 -1.58 -0.85
N PHE A 133 14.53 -0.71 -0.88
CA PHE A 133 15.88 -1.03 -0.39
C PHE A 133 15.99 -1.06 1.13
N GLU A 134 15.03 -0.47 1.83
CA GLU A 134 15.00 -0.50 3.27
C GLU A 134 14.62 -1.90 3.78
N LYS A 135 15.40 -2.42 4.72
CA LYS A 135 15.15 -3.73 5.34
C LYS A 135 13.82 -3.76 6.06
N VAL A 136 13.15 -4.89 5.97
CA VAL A 136 11.91 -5.18 6.69
C VAL A 136 12.08 -6.40 7.58
N VAL A 137 11.25 -6.51 8.60
CA VAL A 137 11.17 -7.70 9.44
C VAL A 137 10.70 -8.91 8.63
N THR A 138 11.22 -10.07 8.94
CA THR A 138 10.77 -11.32 8.28
C THR A 138 9.34 -11.67 8.70
N LYS A 139 8.63 -12.41 7.86
CA LYS A 139 7.27 -12.88 8.16
C LYS A 139 7.20 -13.60 9.51
N LYS A 140 8.19 -14.42 9.84
CA LYS A 140 8.28 -15.13 11.11
C LYS A 140 8.32 -14.15 12.30
N HIS A 141 9.24 -13.20 12.28
CA HIS A 141 9.33 -12.18 13.33
C HIS A 141 8.08 -11.33 13.45
N LEU A 142 7.47 -10.95 12.30
CA LEU A 142 6.23 -10.19 12.34
C LEU A 142 5.11 -10.98 13.03
N THR A 143 4.95 -12.27 12.70
CA THR A 143 3.91 -13.12 13.31
C THR A 143 4.14 -13.37 14.79
N GLU A 144 5.39 -13.60 15.21
CA GLU A 144 5.76 -13.84 16.60
C GLU A 144 5.58 -12.60 17.48
N ASN A 145 5.75 -11.39 16.90
CA ASN A 145 5.73 -10.11 17.62
C ASN A 145 4.44 -9.30 17.35
N THR A 146 3.41 -9.92 16.80
CA THR A 146 2.12 -9.28 16.59
C THR A 146 1.08 -9.80 17.56
N PHE A 147 0.53 -8.89 18.36
CA PHE A 147 -0.56 -9.18 19.27
C PHE A 147 -1.89 -8.70 18.70
N HIS A 148 -2.84 -9.62 18.53
CA HIS A 148 -4.15 -9.32 17.96
C HIS A 148 -5.21 -9.18 19.06
N LEU A 149 -5.87 -8.02 19.08
CA LEU A 149 -7.01 -7.77 19.97
C LEU A 149 -8.31 -7.71 19.16
N LYS A 150 -9.31 -8.47 19.59
CA LYS A 150 -10.66 -8.41 19.01
C LYS A 150 -11.61 -7.65 19.94
N ARG A 151 -12.49 -6.87 19.35
CA ARG A 151 -13.54 -6.17 20.11
C ARG A 151 -14.38 -7.18 20.91
N LYS A 152 -14.59 -6.91 22.20
CA LYS A 152 -15.27 -7.78 23.20
C LYS A 152 -14.45 -8.99 23.68
N GLU A 153 -13.20 -9.12 23.34
CA GLU A 153 -12.31 -10.10 23.90
C GLU A 153 -11.90 -9.69 25.32
N LYS A 154 -11.82 -10.66 26.24
CA LYS A 154 -11.29 -10.42 27.58
C LYS A 154 -9.77 -10.42 27.52
N VAL A 155 -9.16 -9.28 27.78
CA VAL A 155 -7.71 -9.11 27.79
C VAL A 155 -7.22 -9.03 29.22
N ASN A 156 -6.17 -9.77 29.52
CA ASN A 156 -5.44 -9.59 30.77
C ASN A 156 -4.53 -8.36 30.60
N LEU A 157 -4.84 -7.28 31.32
CA LEU A 157 -4.10 -6.02 31.24
C LEU A 157 -2.66 -6.16 31.75
N ASP A 158 -2.42 -6.97 32.81
CA ASP A 158 -1.08 -7.16 33.35
C ASP A 158 -0.17 -7.87 32.33
N PHE A 159 -0.72 -8.87 31.63
CA PHE A 159 -0.01 -9.54 30.55
C PHE A 159 0.30 -8.58 29.41
N MET A 160 -0.67 -7.74 29.02
CA MET A 160 -0.49 -6.77 27.95
C MET A 160 0.58 -5.72 28.32
N PHE A 161 0.58 -5.24 29.56
CA PHE A 161 1.61 -4.30 30.03
C PHE A 161 2.99 -4.93 30.05
N SER A 162 3.13 -6.14 30.61
CA SER A 162 4.42 -6.85 30.61
C SER A 162 4.94 -7.10 29.21
N PHE A 163 4.05 -7.46 28.27
CA PHE A 163 4.40 -7.65 26.86
C PHE A 163 4.91 -6.35 26.22
N LEU A 164 4.22 -5.22 26.43
CA LEU A 164 4.64 -3.93 25.89
C LEU A 164 5.97 -3.45 26.49
N GLU A 165 6.17 -3.62 27.80
CA GLU A 165 7.41 -3.28 28.50
C GLU A 165 8.60 -4.10 27.96
N GLU A 166 8.41 -5.39 27.64
CA GLU A 166 9.43 -6.26 27.05
C GLU A 166 9.88 -5.75 25.66
N TYR A 167 8.98 -5.07 24.93
CA TYR A 167 9.27 -4.44 23.64
C TYR A 167 9.74 -2.97 23.75
N GLY A 168 10.01 -2.50 24.97
CA GLY A 168 10.57 -1.16 25.21
C GLY A 168 9.56 -0.03 25.20
N PHE A 169 8.27 -0.33 25.36
CA PHE A 169 7.25 0.70 25.54
C PHE A 169 7.19 1.14 27.00
N ASP A 170 7.26 2.44 27.24
CA ASP A 170 7.11 3.01 28.57
C ASP A 170 5.65 3.37 28.86
N ARG A 171 5.24 3.14 30.10
CA ARG A 171 3.91 3.55 30.55
C ARG A 171 3.94 5.03 30.94
N VAL A 172 3.14 5.82 30.25
CA VAL A 172 3.02 7.27 30.47
C VAL A 172 1.56 7.68 30.64
N ASP A 173 1.32 8.76 31.40
CA ASP A 173 -0.04 9.27 31.60
C ASP A 173 -0.58 10.00 30.36
N PHE A 174 0.30 10.60 29.57
CA PHE A 174 -0.06 11.32 28.34
C PHE A 174 0.88 10.96 27.22
N VAL A 175 0.33 10.57 26.08
CA VAL A 175 1.08 10.30 24.85
C VAL A 175 1.19 11.56 24.04
N VAL A 176 2.42 12.10 23.88
CA VAL A 176 2.71 13.27 23.04
C VAL A 176 3.08 12.81 21.62
N GLN A 177 3.74 11.67 21.50
CA GLN A 177 4.07 11.04 20.21
C GLN A 177 3.82 9.52 20.33
N PRO A 178 3.28 8.88 19.28
CA PRO A 178 3.20 7.42 19.26
C PRO A 178 4.62 6.86 19.27
N GLY A 179 4.83 5.87 20.15
CA GLY A 179 6.10 5.15 20.31
C GLY A 179 6.44 4.26 19.13
#